data_7ae9c798891af09e231d561ea32b55fa
#
_entry.id   7ae9c798891af09e231d561ea32b55fa
#
_cell.length_a   1.000
_cell.length_b   1.000
_cell.length_c   1.000
_cell.angle_alpha   90.00
_cell.angle_beta   90.00
_cell.angle_gamma   90.00
#
_symmetry.space_group_name_H-M   'P 1'
#
loop_
_entity.id
_entity.type
_entity.pdbx_description
1 polymer ?
#
loop_
_entity_poly.entity_id
_entity_poly.type
_entity_poly.pdbx_seq_one_letter_code
_entity_poly.pdbx_strand_id
1 'polypeptide(L)'
;STHHYRDIGKISLNDTTVNMVLSNDLWDERNITFSNNGTIIYADDKSGIFNLYLIDEKNKKQGYVTNVLGGAFMPNMSQNGKLIYSLYHDGAYKIALIDTLAIIEDDLVGYAKNYYQKNANLTAPITKLDTSEAHKYVDQFPNMFIMPKLMYEYGTAKPGFYFYSSEILERLSLF
;
A
#
# COMPACT_ATOMS: atom_id res chain seq x y z
N SER A 1 21.61 2.30 -9.96
CA SER A 1 21.07 1.88 -8.67
C SER A 1 19.61 1.55 -8.87
N THR A 2 19.24 0.31 -8.68
CA THR A 2 17.85 -0.18 -8.78
C THR A 2 17.21 -0.10 -7.41
N HIS A 3 17.10 1.12 -6.87
CA HIS A 3 16.29 1.32 -5.68
C HIS A 3 14.82 1.25 -6.07
N HIS A 4 14.06 0.38 -5.44
CA HIS A 4 12.63 0.20 -5.70
C HIS A 4 11.76 1.15 -4.88
N TYR A 5 12.35 1.85 -3.91
CA TYR A 5 11.67 2.74 -2.97
C TYR A 5 11.87 4.21 -3.37
N ARG A 6 10.96 5.06 -2.93
CA ARG A 6 11.01 6.50 -3.18
C ARG A 6 11.62 7.19 -1.98
N ASP A 7 12.53 8.11 -2.27
CA ASP A 7 13.24 8.91 -1.28
C ASP A 7 12.90 10.38 -1.43
N ILE A 8 13.23 11.18 -0.42
CA ILE A 8 13.05 12.63 -0.43
C ILE A 8 14.39 13.32 -0.64
N GLY A 9 14.51 14.03 -1.75
CA GLY A 9 15.67 14.83 -2.09
C GLY A 9 15.35 16.33 -2.09
N LYS A 10 16.36 17.15 -1.85
CA LYS A 10 16.34 18.61 -1.93
C LYS A 10 17.30 19.07 -3.01
N ILE A 11 16.82 19.93 -3.90
CA ILE A 11 17.65 20.58 -4.92
C ILE A 11 17.76 22.07 -4.62
N SER A 12 18.95 22.63 -4.72
CA SER A 12 19.17 24.07 -4.65
C SER A 12 18.94 24.69 -6.04
N LEU A 13 18.22 25.81 -6.09
CA LEU A 13 18.01 26.55 -7.34
C LEU A 13 19.29 27.19 -7.87
N ASN A 14 20.31 27.34 -7.04
CA ASN A 14 21.57 28.00 -7.41
C ASN A 14 22.63 27.01 -7.95
N ASP A 15 22.51 25.76 -7.60
CA ASP A 15 23.55 24.74 -7.95
C ASP A 15 22.85 23.46 -8.29
N THR A 16 22.11 23.12 -8.99
CA THR A 16 21.47 21.88 -9.47
C THR A 16 21.86 20.56 -8.76
N THR A 17 22.58 20.63 -7.64
CA THR A 17 22.96 19.45 -6.86
C THR A 17 21.77 18.94 -6.06
N VAL A 18 21.55 17.62 -6.12
CA VAL A 18 20.51 16.95 -5.31
C VAL A 18 21.15 16.47 -4.01
N ASN A 19 20.65 16.97 -2.91
CA ASN A 19 21.01 16.49 -1.56
C ASN A 19 19.87 15.63 -1.04
N MET A 20 20.15 14.39 -0.70
CA MET A 20 19.14 13.51 -0.10
C MET A 20 18.83 13.99 1.30
N VAL A 21 17.55 14.20 1.59
CA VAL A 21 17.02 14.56 2.92
C VAL A 21 16.70 13.27 3.68
N LEU A 22 16.04 12.34 2.99
CA LEU A 22 15.76 11.00 3.48
C LEU A 22 16.13 10.03 2.37
N SER A 23 16.88 9.00 2.71
CA SER A 23 17.24 7.93 1.78
C SER A 23 17.38 6.63 2.54
N ASN A 24 16.62 5.64 2.12
CA ASN A 24 16.73 4.28 2.63
C ASN A 24 16.28 3.29 1.54
N ASP A 25 16.60 2.03 1.71
CA ASP A 25 16.28 0.96 0.77
C ASP A 25 15.21 -0.01 1.31
N LEU A 26 14.45 0.40 2.31
CA LEU A 26 13.55 -0.49 3.06
C LEU A 26 12.08 -0.09 2.97
N TRP A 27 11.78 1.19 2.74
CA TRP A 27 10.40 1.71 2.69
C TRP A 27 10.29 2.94 1.80
N ASP A 28 9.05 3.29 1.43
CA ASP A 28 8.71 4.41 0.54
C ASP A 28 8.43 5.69 1.35
N GLU A 29 9.07 6.80 0.98
CA GLU A 29 8.69 8.15 1.40
C GLU A 29 8.04 8.89 0.24
N ARG A 30 6.86 9.46 0.48
CA ARG A 30 6.12 10.16 -0.58
C ARG A 30 5.24 11.30 -0.06
N ASN A 31 4.69 12.08 -0.98
CA ASN A 31 3.70 13.11 -0.69
C ASN A 31 4.17 14.13 0.34
N ILE A 32 5.33 14.70 0.14
CA ILE A 32 5.92 15.69 1.06
C ILE A 32 5.13 17.01 1.07
N THR A 33 4.98 17.61 2.24
CA THR A 33 4.55 19.00 2.44
C THR A 33 5.44 19.73 3.42
N PHE A 34 5.45 21.04 3.34
CA PHE A 34 6.22 21.92 4.20
C PHE A 34 5.31 22.91 4.91
N SER A 35 5.62 23.19 6.16
CA SER A 35 5.02 24.34 6.85
C SER A 35 5.92 25.58 6.73
N ASN A 36 5.36 26.75 7.02
CA ASN A 36 6.08 28.02 6.97
C ASN A 36 7.26 28.11 7.96
N ASN A 37 7.28 27.29 9.00
CA ASN A 37 8.35 27.23 9.99
C ASN A 37 9.46 26.21 9.63
N GLY A 38 9.35 25.54 8.46
CA GLY A 38 10.33 24.55 7.99
C GLY A 38 10.07 23.13 8.46
N THR A 39 8.94 22.86 9.12
CA THR A 39 8.53 21.48 9.43
C THR A 39 8.19 20.73 8.16
N ILE A 40 8.71 19.54 8.03
CA ILE A 40 8.47 18.63 6.92
C ILE A 40 7.48 17.56 7.38
N ILE A 41 6.46 17.28 6.56
CA ILE A 41 5.55 16.15 6.78
C ILE A 41 5.46 15.36 5.48
N TYR A 42 5.56 14.05 5.58
CA TYR A 42 5.48 13.13 4.45
C TYR A 42 4.77 11.84 4.86
N ALA A 43 4.36 11.05 3.89
CA ALA A 43 3.83 9.71 4.12
C ALA A 43 4.94 8.68 3.94
N ASP A 44 5.08 7.75 4.87
CA ASP A 44 5.94 6.58 4.74
C ASP A 44 5.21 5.28 5.12
N ASP A 45 5.72 4.15 4.67
CA ASP A 45 5.21 2.82 5.01
C ASP A 45 6.11 2.02 5.95
N LYS A 46 7.06 2.66 6.62
CA LYS A 46 7.97 2.07 7.60
C LYS A 46 7.23 1.29 8.69
N SER A 47 6.06 1.76 9.09
CA SER A 47 5.19 1.10 10.08
C SER A 47 4.39 -0.09 9.51
N GLY A 48 4.58 -0.43 8.23
CA GLY A 48 3.82 -1.46 7.49
C GLY A 48 2.54 -0.94 6.83
N ILE A 49 2.16 0.31 7.11
CA ILE A 49 1.04 1.03 6.49
C ILE A 49 1.48 2.48 6.32
N PHE A 50 1.07 3.12 5.23
CA PHE A 50 1.35 4.54 5.06
C PHE A 50 0.76 5.38 6.18
N ASN A 51 1.63 5.99 6.97
CA ASN A 51 1.31 6.96 7.99
C ASN A 51 2.08 8.25 7.76
N LEU A 52 1.61 9.35 8.33
CA LEU A 52 2.28 10.63 8.18
C LEU A 52 3.34 10.80 9.25
N TYR A 53 4.55 11.09 8.80
CA TYR A 53 5.73 11.34 9.64
C TYR A 53 6.12 12.81 9.58
N LEU A 54 6.47 13.37 10.70
CA LEU A 54 6.86 14.76 10.88
C LEU A 54 8.33 14.86 11.23
N ILE A 55 9.02 15.81 10.60
CA ILE A 55 10.38 16.23 10.98
C ILE A 55 10.35 17.74 11.20
N ASP A 56 10.70 18.16 12.39
CA ASP A 56 10.94 19.54 12.79
C ASP A 56 12.40 19.69 13.21
N GLU A 57 13.25 20.03 12.26
CA GLU A 57 14.69 20.18 12.48
C GLU A 57 15.01 21.28 13.50
N LYS A 58 14.22 22.36 13.49
CA LYS A 58 14.44 23.52 14.37
C LYS A 58 14.26 23.17 15.83
N ASN A 59 13.22 22.40 16.15
CA ASN A 59 12.89 21.99 17.52
C ASN A 59 13.43 20.58 17.86
N LYS A 60 14.15 19.94 16.92
CA LYS A 60 14.67 18.57 17.05
C LYS A 60 13.60 17.56 17.43
N LYS A 61 12.43 17.70 16.83
CA LYS A 61 11.30 16.81 17.03
C LYS A 61 11.00 16.03 15.74
N GLN A 62 10.77 14.74 15.87
CA GLN A 62 10.35 13.89 14.77
C GLN A 62 9.50 12.74 15.28
N GLY A 63 8.64 12.23 14.45
CA GLY A 63 7.80 11.07 14.74
C GLY A 63 6.50 11.07 13.94
N TYR A 64 5.74 10.01 14.08
CA TYR A 64 4.44 9.90 13.44
C TYR A 64 3.42 10.89 14.00
N VAL A 65 2.55 11.40 13.13
CA VAL A 65 1.41 12.25 13.51
C VAL A 65 0.07 11.59 13.17
N THR A 66 0.11 10.42 12.58
CA THR A 66 -1.05 9.55 12.36
C THR A 66 -0.73 8.11 12.74
N ASN A 67 -1.77 7.37 13.12
CA ASN A 67 -1.72 5.92 13.31
C ASN A 67 -3.04 5.34 12.78
N VAL A 68 -3.11 5.14 11.47
CA VAL A 68 -4.30 4.68 10.76
C VAL A 68 -4.09 3.29 10.19
N LEU A 69 -5.17 2.53 10.05
CA LEU A 69 -5.10 1.14 9.57
C LEU A 69 -5.20 1.02 8.04
N GLY A 70 -5.76 2.00 7.36
CA GLY A 70 -5.95 1.94 5.91
C GLY A 70 -4.92 2.70 5.10
N GLY A 71 -4.30 3.71 5.69
CA GLY A 71 -3.29 4.56 5.08
C GLY A 71 -3.64 6.04 5.09
N ALA A 72 -2.62 6.87 5.32
CA ALA A 72 -2.67 8.33 5.29
C ALA A 72 -1.74 8.86 4.20
N PHE A 73 -2.25 9.73 3.33
CA PHE A 73 -1.58 10.17 2.13
C PHE A 73 -1.77 11.67 1.90
N MET A 74 -0.95 12.26 1.04
CA MET A 74 -1.10 13.62 0.51
C MET A 74 -1.33 14.66 1.61
N PRO A 75 -0.46 14.74 2.63
CA PRO A 75 -0.58 15.75 3.66
C PRO A 75 -0.47 17.15 3.05
N ASN A 76 -1.24 18.08 3.60
CA ASN A 76 -1.11 19.50 3.30
C ASN A 76 -1.30 20.30 4.59
N MET A 77 -0.39 21.22 4.86
CA MET A 77 -0.41 22.01 6.09
C MET A 77 -0.88 23.42 5.82
N SER A 78 -1.85 23.86 6.59
CA SER A 78 -2.30 25.27 6.58
C SER A 78 -1.29 26.17 7.29
N GLN A 79 -1.39 27.48 7.03
CA GLN A 79 -0.60 28.51 7.71
C GLN A 79 -0.79 28.50 9.23
N ASN A 80 -1.95 28.05 9.70
CA ASN A 80 -2.33 27.99 11.12
C ASN A 80 -1.90 26.68 11.79
N GLY A 81 -1.11 25.82 11.10
CA GLY A 81 -0.60 24.57 11.65
C GLY A 81 -1.59 23.40 11.64
N LYS A 82 -2.77 23.56 11.01
CA LYS A 82 -3.71 22.44 10.82
C LYS A 82 -3.25 21.58 9.65
N LEU A 83 -3.35 20.27 9.81
CA LEU A 83 -2.97 19.29 8.80
C LEU A 83 -4.22 18.65 8.20
N ILE A 84 -4.36 18.73 6.89
CA ILE A 84 -5.37 18.01 6.12
C ILE A 84 -4.68 16.90 5.33
N TYR A 85 -5.31 15.75 5.20
CA TYR A 85 -4.74 14.63 4.45
C TYR A 85 -5.82 13.69 3.90
N SER A 86 -5.43 12.85 2.96
CA SER A 86 -6.28 11.79 2.42
C SER A 86 -6.15 10.54 3.28
N LEU A 87 -7.26 10.11 3.87
CA LEU A 87 -7.36 8.89 4.67
C LEU A 87 -8.07 7.80 3.86
N TYR A 88 -7.42 6.65 3.67
CA TYR A 88 -8.11 5.47 3.16
C TYR A 88 -8.76 4.72 4.33
N HIS A 89 -10.08 4.62 4.31
CA HIS A 89 -10.87 3.99 5.36
C HIS A 89 -12.17 3.41 4.79
N ASP A 90 -12.50 2.18 5.18
CA ASP A 90 -13.69 1.45 4.72
C ASP A 90 -13.83 1.40 3.19
N GLY A 91 -12.73 1.07 2.50
CA GLY A 91 -12.73 0.91 1.05
C GLY A 91 -12.81 2.22 0.24
N ALA A 92 -12.72 3.39 0.89
CA ALA A 92 -12.80 4.68 0.21
C ALA A 92 -11.78 5.69 0.75
N TYR A 93 -11.40 6.65 -0.10
CA TYR A 93 -10.63 7.81 0.34
C TYR A 93 -11.56 8.87 0.93
N LYS A 94 -11.18 9.37 2.10
CA LYS A 94 -11.87 10.43 2.84
C LYS A 94 -10.88 11.55 3.13
N ILE A 95 -11.37 12.76 3.33
CA ILE A 95 -10.56 13.88 3.79
C ILE A 95 -10.59 13.90 5.32
N ALA A 96 -9.42 13.89 5.92
CA ALA A 96 -9.26 13.98 7.36
C ALA A 96 -8.50 15.25 7.76
N LEU A 97 -8.80 15.78 8.94
CA LEU A 97 -8.21 17.00 9.48
C LEU A 97 -7.66 16.73 10.88
N ILE A 98 -6.44 17.21 11.13
CA ILE A 98 -5.82 17.26 12.44
C ILE A 98 -5.66 18.74 12.82
N ASP A 99 -6.33 19.18 13.88
CA ASP A 99 -6.26 20.55 14.36
C ASP A 99 -4.99 20.85 15.15
N THR A 100 -4.50 19.87 15.90
CA THR A 100 -3.28 19.98 16.72
C THR A 100 -2.40 18.77 16.48
N LEU A 101 -1.18 19.01 16.01
CA LEU A 101 -0.21 17.96 15.78
C LEU A 101 0.35 17.44 17.11
N ALA A 102 0.24 16.14 17.32
CA ALA A 102 0.90 15.43 18.41
C ALA A 102 1.77 14.33 17.82
N ILE A 103 2.99 14.21 18.33
CA ILE A 103 3.89 13.14 17.93
C ILE A 103 3.50 11.87 18.68
N ILE A 104 3.39 10.79 17.92
CA ILE A 104 3.16 9.44 18.40
C ILE A 104 4.49 8.71 18.38
N GLU A 105 4.83 8.00 19.44
CA GLU A 105 6.06 7.21 19.49
C GLU A 105 6.06 6.13 18.42
N ASP A 106 7.18 5.92 17.74
CA ASP A 106 7.33 5.02 16.58
C ASP A 106 6.91 3.58 16.88
N ASP A 107 7.11 3.11 18.12
CA ASP A 107 6.74 1.76 18.55
C ASP A 107 5.23 1.56 18.77
N LEU A 108 4.47 2.65 18.83
CA LEU A 108 3.02 2.63 18.97
C LEU A 108 2.29 2.66 17.63
N VAL A 109 3.02 2.91 16.52
CA VAL A 109 2.45 3.07 15.19
C VAL A 109 2.64 1.82 14.34
N GLY A 110 1.64 1.48 13.59
CA GLY A 110 1.66 0.38 12.64
C GLY A 110 0.88 -0.85 13.06
N TYR A 111 1.04 -1.91 12.29
CA TYR A 111 0.57 -3.24 12.65
C TYR A 111 1.36 -3.68 13.88
N ALA A 112 0.77 -3.41 15.01
CA ALA A 112 1.44 -3.55 16.25
C ALA A 112 2.07 -4.94 16.34
N LYS A 113 3.30 -4.98 16.77
CA LYS A 113 3.91 -6.16 17.39
C LYS A 113 2.93 -6.91 18.31
N ASN A 114 1.93 -6.20 18.83
CA ASN A 114 0.83 -6.70 19.66
C ASN A 114 -0.22 -7.56 18.93
N TYR A 115 -0.44 -7.38 17.62
CA TYR A 115 -1.38 -8.23 16.88
C TYR A 115 -0.88 -9.67 16.77
N TYR A 116 0.40 -9.84 16.46
CA TYR A 116 1.04 -11.14 16.41
C TYR A 116 1.32 -11.71 17.80
N GLN A 117 1.60 -10.88 18.80
CA GLN A 117 1.81 -11.34 20.17
C GLN A 117 0.52 -11.82 20.85
N LYS A 118 -0.62 -11.19 20.60
CA LYS A 118 -1.92 -11.66 21.08
C LYS A 118 -2.31 -13.02 20.48
N ASN A 119 -1.90 -13.28 19.24
CA ASN A 119 -2.15 -14.55 18.57
C ASN A 119 -1.11 -15.63 18.90
N ALA A 120 0.08 -15.27 19.40
CA ALA A 120 1.08 -16.23 19.84
C ALA A 120 0.63 -17.10 21.03
N ASN A 121 -0.38 -16.68 21.75
CA ASN A 121 -1.00 -17.47 22.83
C ASN A 121 -2.13 -18.39 22.36
N LEU A 122 -2.51 -18.32 21.09
CA LEU A 122 -3.35 -19.32 20.47
C LEU A 122 -2.48 -20.49 20.05
N THR A 123 -2.05 -21.30 21.02
CA THR A 123 -1.63 -22.67 20.74
C THR A 123 -2.87 -23.42 20.25
N ALA A 124 -3.22 -23.21 18.98
CA ALA A 124 -4.05 -24.19 18.30
C ALA A 124 -3.34 -25.53 18.46
N PRO A 125 -4.04 -26.58 18.90
CA PRO A 125 -3.44 -27.89 18.93
C PRO A 125 -2.93 -28.15 17.52
N ILE A 126 -1.64 -28.42 17.40
CA ILE A 126 -1.05 -28.83 16.13
C ILE A 126 -1.71 -30.17 15.80
N THR A 127 -2.86 -30.08 15.12
CA THR A 127 -3.41 -31.26 14.48
C THR A 127 -2.35 -31.66 13.48
N LYS A 128 -1.78 -32.84 13.66
CA LYS A 128 -0.84 -33.41 12.68
C LYS A 128 -1.55 -33.31 11.33
N LEU A 129 -1.15 -32.36 10.50
CA LEU A 129 -1.60 -32.32 9.13
C LEU A 129 -1.07 -33.60 8.46
N ASP A 130 -1.96 -34.40 7.89
CA ASP A 130 -1.55 -35.50 7.05
C ASP A 130 -0.71 -34.87 5.93
N THR A 131 0.58 -35.19 5.98
CA THR A 131 1.50 -34.77 4.92
C THR A 131 1.26 -35.68 3.71
N SER A 132 0.60 -35.13 2.69
CA SER A 132 0.58 -35.79 1.38
C SER A 132 1.92 -35.55 0.68
N GLU A 133 2.41 -36.59 -0.02
CA GLU A 133 3.58 -36.44 -0.86
C GLU A 133 3.32 -35.38 -1.94
N ALA A 134 4.28 -34.47 -2.12
CA ALA A 134 4.19 -33.48 -3.19
C ALA A 134 4.37 -34.15 -4.54
N HIS A 135 3.37 -34.11 -5.39
CA HIS A 135 3.45 -34.58 -6.76
C HIS A 135 3.73 -33.41 -7.71
N LYS A 136 4.49 -33.75 -8.78
CA LYS A 136 4.71 -32.77 -9.84
C LYS A 136 3.35 -32.38 -10.46
N TYR A 137 3.07 -31.09 -10.48
CA TYR A 137 1.87 -30.59 -11.15
C TYR A 137 1.95 -30.86 -12.66
N VAL A 138 0.88 -31.37 -13.23
CA VAL A 138 0.71 -31.53 -14.67
C VAL A 138 -0.44 -30.64 -15.11
N ASP A 139 -0.18 -29.84 -16.14
CA ASP A 139 -1.19 -28.93 -16.70
C ASP A 139 -2.39 -29.76 -17.22
N GLN A 140 -3.56 -29.49 -16.67
CA GLN A 140 -4.80 -30.15 -17.04
C GLN A 140 -5.89 -29.12 -17.29
N PHE A 141 -6.64 -29.34 -18.35
CA PHE A 141 -7.86 -28.59 -18.65
C PHE A 141 -9.08 -29.46 -18.27
N PRO A 142 -9.49 -29.44 -16.99
CA PRO A 142 -10.45 -30.41 -16.49
C PRO A 142 -11.85 -30.24 -17.10
N ASN A 143 -12.23 -29.02 -17.47
CA ASN A 143 -13.55 -28.73 -18.01
C ASN A 143 -13.47 -27.70 -19.13
N MET A 144 -14.12 -28.00 -20.25
CA MET A 144 -14.34 -27.04 -21.31
C MET A 144 -15.78 -26.53 -21.23
N PHE A 145 -15.92 -25.22 -21.04
CA PHE A 145 -17.25 -24.58 -21.10
C PHE A 145 -17.53 -24.13 -22.52
N ILE A 146 -18.66 -24.59 -23.07
CA ILE A 146 -19.07 -24.22 -24.42
C ILE A 146 -20.44 -23.54 -24.31
N MET A 147 -20.54 -22.31 -24.82
CA MET A 147 -21.81 -21.57 -24.86
C MET A 147 -22.13 -21.14 -26.27
N PRO A 148 -23.32 -21.45 -26.77
CA PRO A 148 -23.75 -20.94 -28.07
C PRO A 148 -23.91 -19.42 -28.01
N LYS A 149 -23.46 -18.73 -29.04
CA LYS A 149 -23.54 -17.28 -29.21
C LYS A 149 -24.29 -16.96 -30.48
N LEU A 150 -25.28 -16.08 -30.40
CA LEU A 150 -25.96 -15.51 -31.56
C LEU A 150 -25.73 -13.99 -31.50
N MET A 151 -25.08 -13.46 -32.52
CA MET A 151 -24.97 -12.02 -32.74
C MET A 151 -25.79 -11.63 -33.93
N TYR A 152 -26.44 -10.47 -33.82
CA TYR A 152 -27.16 -9.86 -34.93
C TYR A 152 -26.54 -8.51 -35.24
N GLU A 153 -25.97 -8.39 -36.45
CA GLU A 153 -25.21 -7.20 -36.82
C GLU A 153 -25.49 -6.86 -38.28
N TYR A 154 -25.82 -5.63 -38.58
CA TYR A 154 -26.16 -5.12 -39.93
C TYR A 154 -27.17 -5.99 -40.68
N GLY A 155 -28.22 -6.44 -39.98
CA GLY A 155 -29.26 -7.26 -40.61
C GLY A 155 -28.89 -8.74 -40.85
N THR A 156 -27.73 -9.17 -40.39
CA THR A 156 -27.23 -10.55 -40.56
C THR A 156 -27.09 -11.25 -39.21
N ALA A 157 -27.66 -12.45 -39.12
CA ALA A 157 -27.45 -13.31 -37.95
C ALA A 157 -26.10 -14.04 -38.07
N LYS A 158 -25.29 -13.93 -37.06
CA LYS A 158 -23.97 -14.59 -36.96
C LYS A 158 -24.00 -15.59 -35.81
N PRO A 159 -24.32 -16.87 -36.08
CA PRO A 159 -24.22 -17.91 -35.07
C PRO A 159 -22.75 -18.23 -34.80
N GLY A 160 -22.42 -18.58 -33.56
CA GLY A 160 -21.09 -18.97 -33.14
C GLY A 160 -21.12 -19.68 -31.83
N PHE A 161 -19.95 -20.03 -31.36
CA PHE A 161 -19.75 -20.62 -30.05
C PHE A 161 -18.68 -19.87 -29.31
N TYR A 162 -18.85 -19.76 -28.01
CA TYR A 162 -17.83 -19.26 -27.09
C TYR A 162 -17.24 -20.46 -26.34
N PHE A 163 -15.93 -20.58 -26.36
CA PHE A 163 -15.19 -21.62 -25.65
C PHE A 163 -14.42 -20.99 -24.51
N TYR A 164 -14.45 -21.60 -23.38
CA TYR A 164 -13.58 -21.23 -22.26
C TYR A 164 -13.08 -22.47 -21.57
N SER A 165 -11.79 -22.55 -21.39
CA SER A 165 -11.13 -23.54 -20.53
C SER A 165 -9.90 -22.89 -19.90
N SER A 166 -9.71 -23.11 -18.63
CA SER A 166 -8.51 -22.66 -17.94
C SER A 166 -7.92 -23.78 -17.11
N GLU A 167 -6.62 -23.76 -16.99
CA GLU A 167 -5.87 -24.59 -16.08
C GLU A 167 -6.09 -24.10 -14.62
N ILE A 168 -5.99 -25.01 -13.65
CA ILE A 168 -6.25 -24.72 -12.22
C ILE A 168 -5.37 -23.58 -11.68
N LEU A 169 -4.13 -23.47 -12.17
CA LEU A 169 -3.21 -22.38 -11.78
C LEU A 169 -3.33 -21.13 -12.66
N GLU A 170 -4.29 -21.11 -13.58
CA GLU A 170 -4.57 -19.99 -14.49
C GLU A 170 -3.38 -19.51 -15.35
N ARG A 171 -2.35 -20.37 -15.52
CA ARG A 171 -1.19 -20.05 -16.35
C ARG A 171 -1.50 -20.12 -17.85
N LEU A 172 -2.49 -20.92 -18.24
CA LEU A 172 -2.97 -21.08 -19.59
C LEU A 172 -4.48 -20.99 -19.62
N SER A 173 -5.02 -20.20 -20.56
CA SER A 173 -6.45 -20.08 -20.79
C SER A 173 -6.72 -20.16 -22.28
N LEU A 174 -7.80 -20.85 -22.66
CA LEU A 174 -8.33 -20.94 -24.02
C LEU A 174 -9.67 -20.19 -24.09
N PHE A 175 -9.79 -19.28 -25.07
CA PHE A 175 -11.00 -18.47 -25.30
C PHE A 175 -11.61 -18.75 -26.66
#